data_3cb6a0183f6623a4e93ba47c628dd1d0
#
_entry.id   3cb6a0183f6623a4e93ba47c628dd1d0
#
_cell.length_a   1.000
_cell.length_b   1.000
_cell.length_c   1.000
_cell.angle_alpha   90.00
_cell.angle_beta   90.00
_cell.angle_gamma   90.00
#
_symmetry.space_group_name_H-M   'P 1'
#
loop_
_entity.id
_entity.type
_entity.pdbx_description
1 polymer ?
#
loop_
_entity_poly.entity_id
_entity_poly.type
_entity_poly.pdbx_seq_one_letter_code
_entity_poly.pdbx_strand_id
1 'polypeptide(L)'
;MQNRNAFSTPAFAAHRPRIALVLITALLAALLTPTVVSAANKPIIPPPPQVAASGYLLMDAATGEVLVEHNANEPLPPASLTKIMTSYIAAMELEAGRISLTDQVPVSVKAWRAPGSRMFVREGTTVPLQDLLKGIVIQSGNDASIAVAEHIAGSEDAFASMMNQQAAVLGMHASQFANATGLPADGHQTSAWDMALLTVDLINRFPEHYAYYSERSFTYNDIEQPNRNRLLWRDQTVDGVKTGHTEAAGYCLVASALRDNMRLISVVMGTDSEEARMRESQKLLSYGFRYFETQRLYDAEVPLKTSRIYYGESEELPMGVAEAVTITIPRSSYEDLEPELIIPRALEAPVAAGDELGELVLSLYGEEVYRAPLVALEDVTEAGMFARLADWVSLFFADLMGSEGD
;
A
#
# COMPACT_ATOMS: atom_id res chain seq x y z
N MET A 1 -77.67 -28.12 81.63
CA MET A 1 -77.65 -29.53 81.18
C MET A 1 -77.01 -29.57 79.78
N GLN A 2 -76.01 -30.42 79.68
CA GLN A 2 -75.39 -30.98 78.45
C GLN A 2 -74.93 -29.99 77.35
N ASN A 3 -73.64 -29.67 77.24
CA ASN A 3 -72.52 -30.48 76.76
C ASN A 3 -72.64 -30.88 75.26
N ARG A 4 -71.84 -30.33 74.45
CA ARG A 4 -71.02 -31.09 73.47
C ARG A 4 -69.98 -30.19 72.77
N ASN A 5 -68.73 -30.54 72.99
CA ASN A 5 -67.54 -30.08 72.28
C ASN A 5 -67.59 -30.55 70.83
N ALA A 6 -67.13 -29.70 69.91
CA ALA A 6 -66.64 -30.12 68.59
C ALA A 6 -65.34 -29.43 68.25
N PHE A 7 -64.29 -30.21 68.18
CA PHE A 7 -62.95 -29.82 67.73
C PHE A 7 -62.99 -29.48 66.23
N SER A 8 -62.48 -28.30 65.87
CA SER A 8 -62.20 -27.96 64.46
C SER A 8 -60.70 -27.96 64.25
N THR A 9 -60.24 -28.83 63.37
CA THR A 9 -58.90 -28.93 62.85
C THR A 9 -58.58 -27.77 61.83
N PRO A 10 -57.41 -27.13 61.81
CA PRO A 10 -57.12 -26.15 60.83
C PRO A 10 -56.65 -26.82 59.52
N ALA A 11 -57.25 -26.41 58.40
CA ALA A 11 -56.86 -26.80 57.05
C ALA A 11 -55.52 -26.06 56.66
N PHE A 12 -54.48 -26.83 56.42
CA PHE A 12 -53.20 -26.34 55.77
C PHE A 12 -53.50 -26.07 54.29
N ALA A 13 -53.51 -24.79 53.89
CA ALA A 13 -53.62 -24.36 52.52
C ALA A 13 -52.32 -24.56 51.80
N ALA A 14 -52.27 -25.44 50.81
CA ALA A 14 -51.17 -25.68 49.91
C ALA A 14 -51.00 -24.50 48.89
N HIS A 15 -50.07 -23.61 49.17
CA HIS A 15 -49.75 -22.45 48.32
C HIS A 15 -48.33 -22.50 47.72
N ARG A 16 -47.86 -23.66 47.20
CA ARG A 16 -46.49 -23.80 46.73
C ARG A 16 -46.19 -24.10 45.25
N PRO A 17 -47.12 -24.34 44.31
CA PRO A 17 -46.75 -24.56 42.93
C PRO A 17 -46.74 -23.29 42.03
N ARG A 18 -47.38 -22.18 42.44
CA ARG A 18 -47.50 -20.99 41.57
C ARG A 18 -46.27 -20.11 41.55
N ILE A 19 -45.45 -20.06 42.60
CA ILE A 19 -44.24 -19.23 42.67
C ILE A 19 -43.09 -19.87 41.85
N ALA A 20 -42.98 -21.21 41.87
CA ALA A 20 -41.96 -21.91 41.09
C ALA A 20 -42.20 -21.79 39.57
N LEU A 21 -43.47 -21.80 39.12
CA LEU A 21 -43.79 -21.66 37.69
C LEU A 21 -43.54 -20.24 37.19
N VAL A 22 -43.73 -19.19 37.98
CA VAL A 22 -43.47 -17.81 37.62
C VAL A 22 -41.95 -17.55 37.55
N LEU A 23 -41.13 -18.15 38.40
CA LEU A 23 -39.69 -18.04 38.37
C LEU A 23 -39.09 -18.78 37.19
N ILE A 24 -39.60 -19.93 36.78
CA ILE A 24 -39.11 -20.65 35.58
C ILE A 24 -39.51 -19.92 34.29
N THR A 25 -40.69 -19.32 34.19
CA THR A 25 -41.07 -18.50 33.03
C THR A 25 -40.29 -17.19 32.93
N ALA A 26 -39.94 -16.56 34.04
CA ALA A 26 -39.08 -15.38 34.06
C ALA A 26 -37.62 -15.70 33.66
N LEU A 27 -37.11 -16.88 34.04
CA LEU A 27 -35.75 -17.33 33.65
C LEU A 27 -35.70 -17.74 32.17
N LEU A 28 -36.73 -18.37 31.62
CA LEU A 28 -36.81 -18.65 30.17
C LEU A 28 -37.00 -17.38 29.32
N ALA A 29 -37.70 -16.36 29.82
CA ALA A 29 -37.87 -15.08 29.12
C ALA A 29 -36.58 -14.26 29.11
N ALA A 30 -35.70 -14.41 30.11
CA ALA A 30 -34.38 -13.78 30.13
C ALA A 30 -33.37 -14.43 29.18
N LEU A 31 -33.56 -15.69 28.79
CA LEU A 31 -32.76 -16.42 27.80
C LEU A 31 -33.16 -16.11 26.34
N LEU A 32 -34.30 -15.44 26.14
CA LEU A 32 -34.82 -15.05 24.82
C LEU A 32 -34.62 -13.55 24.49
N THR A 33 -33.74 -12.84 25.23
CA THR A 33 -33.34 -11.51 24.78
C THR A 33 -32.56 -11.68 23.47
N PRO A 34 -33.10 -11.19 22.33
CA PRO A 34 -32.30 -11.17 21.11
C PRO A 34 -31.07 -10.36 21.41
N THR A 35 -29.90 -10.96 21.29
CA THR A 35 -28.67 -10.20 21.13
C THR A 35 -28.89 -9.34 19.90
N VAL A 36 -29.13 -8.05 20.10
CA VAL A 36 -29.11 -7.08 19.01
C VAL A 36 -27.65 -7.08 18.56
N VAL A 37 -27.33 -7.91 17.56
CA VAL A 37 -26.12 -7.74 16.77
C VAL A 37 -26.30 -6.36 16.16
N SER A 38 -25.59 -5.38 16.73
CA SER A 38 -25.48 -4.05 16.11
C SER A 38 -24.88 -4.30 14.74
N ALA A 39 -25.70 -4.25 13.70
CA ALA A 39 -25.18 -4.26 12.35
C ALA A 39 -24.25 -3.05 12.26
N ALA A 40 -22.94 -3.29 12.17
CA ALA A 40 -21.96 -2.25 11.95
C ALA A 40 -22.43 -1.41 10.76
N ASN A 41 -22.61 -0.12 10.96
CA ASN A 41 -23.06 0.77 9.90
C ASN A 41 -21.91 0.95 8.90
N LYS A 42 -21.90 0.13 7.85
CA LYS A 42 -20.93 0.30 6.73
C LYS A 42 -20.95 1.76 6.26
N PRO A 43 -19.82 2.47 6.31
CA PRO A 43 -19.78 3.86 5.89
C PRO A 43 -20.19 4.00 4.43
N ILE A 44 -20.99 5.02 4.13
CA ILE A 44 -21.44 5.28 2.76
C ILE A 44 -20.31 5.99 2.04
N ILE A 45 -19.62 5.29 1.15
CA ILE A 45 -18.63 5.86 0.24
C ILE A 45 -19.37 6.29 -1.04
N PRO A 46 -19.38 7.59 -1.38
CA PRO A 46 -19.94 8.03 -2.66
C PRO A 46 -19.17 7.43 -3.84
N PRO A 47 -19.78 7.28 -5.02
CA PRO A 47 -19.08 6.83 -6.20
C PRO A 47 -17.88 7.76 -6.50
N PRO A 48 -16.80 7.20 -7.11
CA PRO A 48 -15.62 7.97 -7.47
C PRO A 48 -15.94 9.19 -8.32
N PRO A 49 -15.16 10.29 -8.19
CA PRO A 49 -15.39 11.49 -8.99
C PRO A 49 -15.15 11.22 -10.46
N GLN A 50 -15.96 11.84 -11.33
CA GLN A 50 -15.66 11.83 -12.76
C GLN A 50 -14.43 12.71 -13.03
N VAL A 51 -13.46 12.16 -13.74
CA VAL A 51 -12.19 12.77 -14.11
C VAL A 51 -12.14 12.93 -15.63
N ALA A 52 -11.88 14.15 -16.09
CA ALA A 52 -11.78 14.47 -17.52
C ALA A 52 -10.33 14.19 -18.01
N ALA A 53 -10.00 12.90 -18.22
CA ALA A 53 -8.70 12.43 -18.68
C ALA A 53 -8.87 11.14 -19.49
N SER A 54 -7.88 10.81 -20.34
CA SER A 54 -7.88 9.58 -21.14
C SER A 54 -7.65 8.33 -20.29
N GLY A 55 -6.74 8.43 -19.32
CA GLY A 55 -6.46 7.38 -18.34
C GLY A 55 -6.08 7.99 -17.00
N TYR A 56 -6.49 7.37 -15.89
CA TYR A 56 -6.14 7.82 -14.55
C TYR A 56 -6.17 6.70 -13.52
N LEU A 57 -5.43 6.91 -12.43
CA LEU A 57 -5.34 6.01 -11.29
C LEU A 57 -5.18 6.83 -10.01
N LEU A 58 -5.80 6.36 -8.93
CA LEU A 58 -5.51 6.76 -7.56
C LEU A 58 -5.17 5.51 -6.75
N MET A 59 -3.97 5.46 -6.19
CA MET A 59 -3.44 4.31 -5.44
C MET A 59 -2.92 4.75 -4.07
N ASP A 60 -3.12 3.93 -3.07
CA ASP A 60 -2.37 4.03 -1.81
C ASP A 60 -0.98 3.43 -2.00
N ALA A 61 0.05 4.21 -1.74
CA ALA A 61 1.44 3.81 -1.98
C ALA A 61 1.95 2.76 -0.97
N ALA A 62 1.32 2.67 0.22
CA ALA A 62 1.75 1.74 1.27
C ALA A 62 1.21 0.32 1.07
N THR A 63 0.01 0.21 0.49
CA THR A 63 -0.70 -1.08 0.33
C THR A 63 -0.81 -1.53 -1.12
N GLY A 64 -0.61 -0.62 -2.08
CA GLY A 64 -0.90 -0.87 -3.49
C GLY A 64 -2.40 -0.87 -3.83
N GLU A 65 -3.27 -0.58 -2.86
CA GLU A 65 -4.73 -0.58 -3.05
C GLU A 65 -5.14 0.51 -4.05
N VAL A 66 -5.92 0.11 -5.06
CA VAL A 66 -6.44 1.00 -6.09
C VAL A 66 -7.80 1.53 -5.68
N LEU A 67 -7.86 2.82 -5.35
CA LEU A 67 -9.08 3.46 -4.88
C LEU A 67 -9.98 3.93 -6.03
N VAL A 68 -9.37 4.35 -7.14
CA VAL A 68 -10.08 4.83 -8.35
C VAL A 68 -9.22 4.54 -9.56
N GLU A 69 -9.83 4.02 -10.62
CA GLU A 69 -9.13 3.83 -11.89
C GLU A 69 -10.07 4.02 -13.10
N HIS A 70 -9.46 4.34 -14.22
CA HIS A 70 -10.10 4.34 -15.53
C HIS A 70 -9.02 4.22 -16.60
N ASN A 71 -9.14 3.23 -17.49
CA ASN A 71 -8.15 2.94 -18.51
C ASN A 71 -6.72 2.90 -17.97
N ALA A 72 -6.54 2.41 -16.72
CA ALA A 72 -5.28 2.50 -15.99
C ALA A 72 -4.13 1.75 -16.69
N ASN A 73 -4.44 0.67 -17.41
CA ASN A 73 -3.48 -0.14 -18.16
C ASN A 73 -3.40 0.22 -19.66
N GLU A 74 -4.17 1.20 -20.14
CA GLU A 74 -4.16 1.65 -21.53
C GLU A 74 -2.80 2.28 -21.86
N PRO A 75 -2.10 1.83 -22.93
CA PRO A 75 -0.88 2.48 -23.40
C PRO A 75 -1.15 3.87 -23.94
N LEU A 76 -0.57 4.89 -23.33
CA LEU A 76 -0.70 6.30 -23.67
C LEU A 76 0.68 6.95 -23.85
N PRO A 77 0.81 8.00 -24.67
CA PRO A 77 2.06 8.75 -24.77
C PRO A 77 2.43 9.38 -23.42
N PRO A 78 3.63 9.09 -22.85
CA PRO A 78 4.02 9.58 -21.52
C PRO A 78 4.37 11.06 -21.48
N ALA A 79 4.76 11.66 -22.60
CA ALA A 79 5.42 12.95 -22.59
C ALA A 79 6.54 12.98 -21.53
N SER A 80 6.76 14.11 -20.86
CA SER A 80 7.80 14.22 -19.82
C SER A 80 7.58 13.44 -18.53
N LEU A 81 6.52 12.63 -18.40
CA LEU A 81 6.44 11.63 -17.33
C LEU A 81 7.57 10.59 -17.45
N THR A 82 8.06 10.35 -18.68
CA THR A 82 9.28 9.57 -18.98
C THR A 82 10.46 9.92 -18.07
N LYS A 83 10.58 11.19 -17.67
CA LYS A 83 11.69 11.65 -16.83
C LYS A 83 11.65 11.12 -15.40
N ILE A 84 10.54 10.55 -14.96
CA ILE A 84 10.48 9.79 -13.69
C ILE A 84 11.42 8.58 -13.83
N MET A 85 11.31 7.81 -14.94
CA MET A 85 12.22 6.69 -15.21
C MET A 85 13.67 7.16 -15.44
N THR A 86 13.89 8.26 -16.14
CA THR A 86 15.24 8.84 -16.33
C THR A 86 15.88 9.17 -14.99
N SER A 87 15.14 9.80 -14.09
CA SER A 87 15.57 10.16 -12.74
C SER A 87 15.77 8.93 -11.86
N TYR A 88 14.90 7.93 -12.00
CA TYR A 88 14.98 6.64 -11.31
C TYR A 88 16.27 5.87 -11.66
N ILE A 89 16.61 5.74 -12.95
CA ILE A 89 17.85 5.09 -13.38
C ILE A 89 19.07 5.84 -12.78
N ALA A 90 19.06 7.18 -12.80
CA ALA A 90 20.15 7.95 -12.18
C ALA A 90 20.24 7.67 -10.66
N ALA A 91 19.11 7.55 -9.96
CA ALA A 91 19.09 7.21 -8.54
C ALA A 91 19.68 5.81 -8.28
N MET A 92 19.35 4.82 -9.13
CA MET A 92 19.94 3.48 -9.07
C MET A 92 21.46 3.49 -9.25
N GLU A 93 21.95 4.27 -10.22
CA GLU A 93 23.39 4.37 -10.50
C GLU A 93 24.15 5.08 -9.36
N LEU A 94 23.51 6.07 -8.71
CA LEU A 94 24.03 6.73 -7.50
C LEU A 94 24.08 5.75 -6.31
N GLU A 95 23.01 5.00 -6.05
CA GLU A 95 22.96 4.00 -4.98
C GLU A 95 24.05 2.93 -5.16
N ALA A 96 24.26 2.50 -6.40
CA ALA A 96 25.29 1.52 -6.74
C ALA A 96 26.71 2.09 -6.74
N GLY A 97 26.91 3.40 -6.51
CA GLY A 97 28.19 4.06 -6.50
C GLY A 97 28.89 4.13 -7.85
N ARG A 98 28.16 3.92 -8.97
CA ARG A 98 28.72 4.00 -10.33
C ARG A 98 28.84 5.43 -10.84
N ILE A 99 28.05 6.35 -10.30
CA ILE A 99 28.12 7.79 -10.54
C ILE A 99 28.04 8.54 -9.19
N SER A 100 28.41 9.82 -9.19
CA SER A 100 28.37 10.69 -8.02
C SER A 100 27.65 12.00 -8.32
N LEU A 101 26.95 12.58 -7.35
CA LEU A 101 26.29 13.88 -7.48
C LEU A 101 27.26 15.01 -7.88
N THR A 102 28.55 14.85 -7.59
CA THR A 102 29.62 15.80 -7.90
C THR A 102 30.26 15.59 -9.27
N ASP A 103 29.90 14.54 -10.01
CA ASP A 103 30.42 14.28 -11.34
C ASP A 103 30.19 15.47 -12.26
N GLN A 104 31.24 15.82 -13.01
CA GLN A 104 31.19 16.90 -13.98
C GLN A 104 30.76 16.35 -15.33
N VAL A 105 29.48 16.41 -15.61
CA VAL A 105 28.85 15.81 -16.81
C VAL A 105 29.11 16.72 -18.02
N PRO A 106 29.76 16.23 -19.07
CA PRO A 106 29.97 17.01 -20.29
C PRO A 106 28.68 17.21 -21.07
N VAL A 107 28.47 18.42 -21.59
CA VAL A 107 27.28 18.76 -22.38
C VAL A 107 27.58 18.59 -23.86
N SER A 108 26.97 17.61 -24.51
CA SER A 108 27.06 17.37 -25.93
C SER A 108 26.27 18.37 -26.76
N VAL A 109 26.56 18.44 -28.06
CA VAL A 109 25.75 19.21 -29.03
C VAL A 109 24.31 18.72 -29.08
N LYS A 110 24.10 17.40 -28.97
CA LYS A 110 22.77 16.79 -28.95
C LYS A 110 21.97 17.27 -27.74
N ALA A 111 22.56 17.23 -26.55
CA ALA A 111 21.93 17.70 -25.32
C ALA A 111 21.63 19.21 -25.40
N TRP A 112 22.59 20.02 -25.79
CA TRP A 112 22.42 21.48 -25.91
C TRP A 112 21.31 21.88 -26.89
N ARG A 113 21.17 21.16 -28.04
CA ARG A 113 20.16 21.43 -29.07
C ARG A 113 18.79 20.82 -28.79
N ALA A 114 18.63 20.13 -27.66
CA ALA A 114 17.35 19.47 -27.32
C ALA A 114 16.19 20.47 -27.41
N PRO A 115 15.12 20.14 -28.16
CA PRO A 115 13.94 21.00 -28.25
C PRO A 115 13.07 20.89 -26.98
N GLY A 116 12.11 21.81 -26.84
CA GLY A 116 11.12 21.83 -25.76
C GLY A 116 11.67 22.43 -24.46
N SER A 117 11.34 21.82 -23.31
CA SER A 117 11.76 22.32 -21.99
C SER A 117 13.25 22.14 -21.77
N ARG A 118 13.93 23.16 -21.26
CA ARG A 118 15.39 23.16 -21.03
C ARG A 118 15.74 23.80 -19.71
N MET A 119 16.84 23.34 -19.08
CA MET A 119 17.49 24.07 -17.99
C MET A 119 18.56 25.05 -18.49
N PHE A 120 18.82 25.10 -19.82
CA PHE A 120 19.75 25.98 -20.51
C PHE A 120 21.22 25.65 -20.27
N VAL A 121 21.57 24.37 -20.33
CA VAL A 121 23.00 23.95 -20.38
C VAL A 121 23.68 24.43 -21.67
N ARG A 122 25.00 24.61 -21.63
CA ARG A 122 25.77 25.12 -22.77
C ARG A 122 26.67 24.02 -23.33
N GLU A 123 26.73 23.92 -24.67
CA GLU A 123 27.61 23.03 -25.37
C GLU A 123 29.10 23.25 -24.95
N GLY A 124 29.82 22.14 -24.80
CA GLY A 124 31.25 22.16 -24.48
C GLY A 124 31.58 22.53 -23.03
N THR A 125 30.56 22.73 -22.18
CA THR A 125 30.76 22.92 -20.74
C THR A 125 30.52 21.60 -19.99
N THR A 126 30.86 21.59 -18.72
CA THR A 126 30.48 20.55 -17.79
C THR A 126 29.49 21.10 -16.76
N VAL A 127 28.57 20.22 -16.27
CA VAL A 127 27.57 20.58 -15.28
C VAL A 127 27.59 19.52 -14.16
N PRO A 128 27.55 19.89 -12.89
CA PRO A 128 27.42 18.93 -11.82
C PRO A 128 26.17 18.05 -12.03
N LEU A 129 26.30 16.74 -11.82
CA LEU A 129 25.19 15.79 -11.98
C LEU A 129 23.98 16.19 -11.14
N GLN A 130 24.20 16.65 -9.91
CA GLN A 130 23.13 17.13 -9.02
C GLN A 130 22.28 18.23 -9.68
N ASP A 131 22.91 19.19 -10.35
CA ASP A 131 22.19 20.28 -11.01
C ASP A 131 21.40 19.79 -12.22
N LEU A 132 21.93 18.82 -12.97
CA LEU A 132 21.20 18.18 -14.07
C LEU A 132 19.96 17.44 -13.55
N LEU A 133 20.08 16.69 -12.45
CA LEU A 133 18.96 15.98 -11.83
C LEU A 133 17.87 16.95 -11.36
N LYS A 134 18.24 18.04 -10.71
CA LYS A 134 17.29 19.12 -10.36
C LYS A 134 16.65 19.73 -11.62
N GLY A 135 17.43 19.97 -12.66
CA GLY A 135 16.94 20.46 -13.95
C GLY A 135 15.93 19.50 -14.61
N ILE A 136 16.13 18.19 -14.51
CA ILE A 136 15.21 17.16 -15.00
C ILE A 136 13.88 17.19 -14.22
N VAL A 137 13.97 17.17 -12.90
CA VAL A 137 12.80 17.04 -12.02
C VAL A 137 11.97 18.33 -12.00
N ILE A 138 12.61 19.48 -11.75
CA ILE A 138 11.94 20.74 -11.48
C ILE A 138 11.50 21.41 -12.80
N GLN A 139 12.44 21.64 -13.73
CA GLN A 139 12.21 22.35 -14.99
C GLN A 139 11.76 21.43 -16.12
N SER A 140 11.94 20.11 -15.95
CA SER A 140 11.70 19.15 -17.02
C SER A 140 12.67 19.29 -18.21
N GLY A 141 13.94 19.59 -17.92
CA GLY A 141 14.98 19.86 -18.93
C GLY A 141 15.25 18.66 -19.84
N ASN A 142 14.98 18.79 -21.14
CA ASN A 142 15.33 17.78 -22.13
C ASN A 142 16.84 17.73 -22.34
N ASP A 143 17.47 18.89 -22.34
CA ASP A 143 18.93 19.06 -22.39
C ASP A 143 19.63 18.33 -21.23
N ALA A 144 19.15 18.50 -20.02
CA ALA A 144 19.65 17.79 -18.83
C ALA A 144 19.42 16.28 -18.93
N SER A 145 18.25 15.84 -19.42
CA SER A 145 17.90 14.41 -19.55
C SER A 145 18.83 13.69 -20.52
N ILE A 146 19.13 14.32 -21.67
CA ILE A 146 20.07 13.77 -22.66
C ILE A 146 21.48 13.73 -22.09
N ALA A 147 21.95 14.80 -21.44
CA ALA A 147 23.29 14.84 -20.84
C ALA A 147 23.47 13.74 -19.78
N VAL A 148 22.49 13.52 -18.91
CA VAL A 148 22.51 12.44 -17.91
C VAL A 148 22.48 11.06 -18.58
N ALA A 149 21.66 10.86 -19.60
CA ALA A 149 21.59 9.60 -20.34
C ALA A 149 22.91 9.26 -21.02
N GLU A 150 23.56 10.24 -21.68
CA GLU A 150 24.87 10.07 -22.29
C GLU A 150 25.99 9.83 -21.26
N HIS A 151 25.91 10.47 -20.09
CA HIS A 151 26.89 10.27 -19.01
C HIS A 151 26.81 8.85 -18.42
N ILE A 152 25.58 8.34 -18.19
CA ILE A 152 25.36 7.01 -17.56
C ILE A 152 25.62 5.88 -18.56
N ALA A 153 25.08 5.98 -19.77
CA ALA A 153 25.05 4.86 -20.73
C ALA A 153 25.91 5.08 -21.98
N GLY A 154 26.57 6.24 -22.11
CA GLY A 154 27.36 6.60 -23.29
C GLY A 154 26.50 7.08 -24.47
N SER A 155 25.22 6.76 -24.53
CA SER A 155 24.26 7.25 -25.53
C SER A 155 22.83 7.20 -25.01
N GLU A 156 21.94 8.02 -25.59
CA GLU A 156 20.52 8.01 -25.23
C GLU A 156 19.85 6.69 -25.62
N ASP A 157 20.26 6.03 -26.71
CA ASP A 157 19.70 4.73 -27.15
C ASP A 157 20.07 3.60 -26.15
N ALA A 158 21.33 3.58 -25.68
CA ALA A 158 21.75 2.65 -24.64
C ALA A 158 21.01 2.91 -23.31
N PHE A 159 20.79 4.17 -22.98
CA PHE A 159 20.02 4.56 -21.81
C PHE A 159 18.54 4.14 -21.92
N ALA A 160 17.92 4.32 -23.08
CA ALA A 160 16.55 3.82 -23.33
C ALA A 160 16.45 2.29 -23.16
N SER A 161 17.49 1.55 -23.54
CA SER A 161 17.56 0.11 -23.28
C SER A 161 17.62 -0.21 -21.78
N MET A 162 18.36 0.57 -20.98
CA MET A 162 18.36 0.44 -19.51
C MET A 162 16.98 0.76 -18.91
N MET A 163 16.31 1.82 -19.40
CA MET A 163 14.95 2.17 -18.97
C MET A 163 13.97 1.02 -19.21
N ASN A 164 14.04 0.36 -20.37
CA ASN A 164 13.15 -0.76 -20.71
C ASN A 164 13.48 -2.02 -19.89
N GLN A 165 14.75 -2.29 -19.60
CA GLN A 165 15.13 -3.38 -18.70
C GLN A 165 14.56 -3.16 -17.29
N GLN A 166 14.69 -1.93 -16.79
CA GLN A 166 14.16 -1.59 -15.47
C GLN A 166 12.62 -1.60 -15.45
N ALA A 167 11.96 -1.15 -16.51
CA ALA A 167 10.52 -1.25 -16.65
C ALA A 167 10.04 -2.70 -16.54
N ALA A 168 10.75 -3.64 -17.17
CA ALA A 168 10.44 -5.07 -17.07
C ALA A 168 10.62 -5.60 -15.64
N VAL A 169 11.68 -5.18 -14.92
CA VAL A 169 11.91 -5.55 -13.52
C VAL A 169 10.80 -5.05 -12.60
N LEU A 170 10.30 -3.82 -12.85
CA LEU A 170 9.20 -3.22 -12.08
C LEU A 170 7.81 -3.73 -12.47
N GLY A 171 7.69 -4.61 -13.48
CA GLY A 171 6.40 -5.09 -13.95
C GLY A 171 5.59 -4.05 -14.75
N MET A 172 6.24 -3.06 -15.35
CA MET A 172 5.62 -2.02 -16.19
C MET A 172 5.30 -2.55 -17.58
N HIS A 173 4.31 -3.41 -17.68
CA HIS A 173 4.03 -4.19 -18.88
C HIS A 173 3.48 -3.39 -20.07
N ALA A 174 2.89 -2.22 -19.83
CA ALA A 174 2.36 -1.34 -20.88
C ALA A 174 3.35 -0.22 -21.27
N SER A 175 4.60 -0.26 -20.76
CA SER A 175 5.60 0.78 -20.97
C SER A 175 6.68 0.36 -21.94
N GLN A 176 7.01 1.29 -22.84
CA GLN A 176 8.14 1.20 -23.77
C GLN A 176 8.79 2.58 -23.89
N PHE A 177 10.05 2.69 -23.53
CA PHE A 177 10.81 3.94 -23.58
C PHE A 177 11.72 3.97 -24.80
N ALA A 178 11.60 5.00 -25.64
CA ALA A 178 12.42 5.21 -26.82
C ALA A 178 13.50 6.30 -26.65
N ASN A 179 13.37 7.14 -25.60
CA ASN A 179 14.32 8.20 -25.26
C ASN A 179 14.21 8.61 -23.80
N ALA A 180 15.16 9.43 -23.33
CA ALA A 180 15.23 9.88 -21.95
C ALA A 180 14.35 11.11 -21.64
N THR A 181 13.72 11.70 -22.64
CA THR A 181 13.06 13.01 -22.54
C THR A 181 11.55 12.95 -22.50
N GLY A 182 10.96 11.93 -23.16
CA GLY A 182 9.54 11.86 -23.43
C GLY A 182 9.09 12.66 -24.65
N LEU A 183 10.02 13.06 -25.51
CA LEU A 183 9.67 13.58 -26.82
C LEU A 183 9.01 12.47 -27.66
N PRO A 184 8.10 12.83 -28.57
CA PRO A 184 7.40 11.85 -29.39
C PRO A 184 8.37 10.98 -30.19
N ALA A 185 8.16 9.68 -30.12
CA ALA A 185 8.88 8.65 -30.90
C ALA A 185 7.97 7.44 -31.08
N ASP A 186 8.20 6.67 -32.13
CA ASP A 186 7.42 5.47 -32.40
C ASP A 186 7.55 4.46 -31.24
N GLY A 187 6.41 3.95 -30.77
CA GLY A 187 6.37 3.00 -29.67
C GLY A 187 6.65 3.58 -28.27
N HIS A 188 6.88 4.91 -28.14
CA HIS A 188 7.11 5.55 -26.85
C HIS A 188 5.81 5.70 -26.08
N GLN A 189 5.57 4.81 -25.11
CA GLN A 189 4.30 4.69 -24.39
C GLN A 189 4.48 4.25 -22.95
N THR A 190 3.45 4.48 -22.15
CA THR A 190 3.31 4.01 -20.75
C THR A 190 1.83 3.95 -20.39
N SER A 191 1.51 3.48 -19.18
CA SER A 191 0.17 3.51 -18.62
C SER A 191 0.10 4.26 -17.30
N ALA A 192 -1.11 4.58 -16.85
CA ALA A 192 -1.29 5.19 -15.52
C ALA A 192 -0.87 4.22 -14.41
N TRP A 193 -1.12 2.93 -14.57
CA TRP A 193 -0.69 1.88 -13.67
C TRP A 193 0.84 1.82 -13.56
N ASP A 194 1.53 1.73 -14.70
CA ASP A 194 2.99 1.61 -14.72
C ASP A 194 3.67 2.85 -14.10
N MET A 195 3.11 4.04 -14.34
CA MET A 195 3.62 5.26 -13.72
C MET A 195 3.40 5.28 -12.20
N ALA A 196 2.34 4.68 -11.69
CA ALA A 196 2.12 4.54 -10.26
C ALA A 196 3.14 3.58 -9.64
N LEU A 197 3.36 2.39 -10.26
CA LEU A 197 4.38 1.42 -9.80
C LEU A 197 5.76 2.06 -9.72
N LEU A 198 6.20 2.72 -10.79
CA LEU A 198 7.48 3.41 -10.84
C LEU A 198 7.59 4.49 -9.75
N THR A 199 6.51 5.22 -9.51
CA THR A 199 6.49 6.30 -8.51
C THR A 199 6.56 5.76 -7.09
N VAL A 200 5.82 4.69 -6.78
CA VAL A 200 5.88 4.02 -5.48
C VAL A 200 7.28 3.50 -5.18
N ASP A 201 7.90 2.82 -6.14
CA ASP A 201 9.26 2.29 -5.96
C ASP A 201 10.31 3.41 -5.83
N LEU A 202 10.19 4.48 -6.63
CA LEU A 202 11.04 5.67 -6.51
C LEU A 202 11.00 6.28 -5.11
N ILE A 203 9.80 6.43 -4.53
CA ILE A 203 9.61 7.02 -3.19
C ILE A 203 10.19 6.12 -2.10
N ASN A 204 9.92 4.83 -2.18
CA ASN A 204 10.31 3.86 -1.15
C ASN A 204 11.81 3.57 -1.17
N ARG A 205 12.37 3.40 -2.37
CA ARG A 205 13.77 2.99 -2.53
C ARG A 205 14.75 4.17 -2.50
N PHE A 206 14.36 5.33 -3.04
CA PHE A 206 15.26 6.47 -3.20
C PHE A 206 14.71 7.75 -2.54
N PRO A 207 14.39 7.76 -1.24
CA PRO A 207 13.74 8.90 -0.57
C PRO A 207 14.57 10.19 -0.62
N GLU A 208 15.89 10.10 -0.54
CA GLU A 208 16.78 11.28 -0.63
C GLU A 208 16.73 11.91 -2.04
N HIS A 209 16.70 11.06 -3.08
CA HIS A 209 16.56 11.53 -4.46
C HIS A 209 15.16 12.07 -4.72
N TYR A 210 14.13 11.40 -4.16
CA TYR A 210 12.74 11.84 -4.25
C TYR A 210 12.52 13.25 -3.65
N ALA A 211 13.31 13.65 -2.67
CA ALA A 211 13.19 14.98 -2.05
C ALA A 211 13.29 16.14 -3.06
N TYR A 212 14.02 15.96 -4.19
CA TYR A 212 14.10 16.98 -5.25
C TYR A 212 12.74 17.31 -5.88
N TYR A 213 11.77 16.39 -5.86
CA TYR A 213 10.46 16.59 -6.46
C TYR A 213 9.60 17.59 -5.70
N SER A 214 9.89 17.81 -4.41
CA SER A 214 9.22 18.80 -3.57
C SER A 214 9.81 20.21 -3.68
N GLU A 215 10.99 20.36 -4.28
CA GLU A 215 11.61 21.67 -4.48
C GLU A 215 10.77 22.54 -5.40
N ARG A 216 10.38 23.73 -4.94
CA ARG A 216 9.49 24.63 -5.67
C ARG A 216 10.16 25.41 -6.78
N SER A 217 11.46 25.69 -6.65
CA SER A 217 12.27 26.34 -7.67
C SER A 217 13.73 25.87 -7.60
N PHE A 218 14.43 26.07 -8.69
CA PHE A 218 15.84 25.77 -8.84
C PHE A 218 16.50 26.88 -9.65
N THR A 219 17.67 27.35 -9.23
CA THR A 219 18.43 28.38 -9.96
C THR A 219 19.66 27.76 -10.59
N TYR A 220 19.79 27.93 -11.90
CA TYR A 220 20.96 27.53 -12.66
C TYR A 220 21.40 28.67 -13.61
N ASN A 221 22.69 29.00 -13.62
CA ASN A 221 23.25 30.12 -14.40
C ASN A 221 22.44 31.44 -14.23
N ASP A 222 22.15 31.82 -12.99
CA ASP A 222 21.36 33.00 -12.62
C ASP A 222 19.92 33.01 -13.17
N ILE A 223 19.41 31.87 -13.66
CA ILE A 223 18.04 31.69 -14.13
C ILE A 223 17.26 30.90 -13.08
N GLU A 224 16.32 31.57 -12.41
CA GLU A 224 15.37 30.89 -11.53
C GLU A 224 14.31 30.19 -12.36
N GLN A 225 14.10 28.91 -12.08
CA GLN A 225 13.21 28.01 -12.79
C GLN A 225 12.20 27.40 -11.81
N PRO A 226 10.92 27.80 -11.86
CA PRO A 226 9.90 27.24 -10.97
C PRO A 226 9.55 25.80 -11.37
N ASN A 227 9.21 24.99 -10.38
CA ASN A 227 8.68 23.65 -10.62
C ASN A 227 7.37 23.74 -11.44
N ARG A 228 7.21 22.84 -12.41
CA ARG A 228 6.04 22.81 -13.26
C ARG A 228 4.82 22.17 -12.59
N ASN A 229 5.03 21.42 -11.51
CA ASN A 229 3.93 20.89 -10.70
C ASN A 229 3.36 21.96 -9.77
N ARG A 230 2.31 22.64 -10.23
CA ARG A 230 1.67 23.73 -9.47
C ARG A 230 0.88 23.26 -8.26
N LEU A 231 0.63 21.95 -8.08
CA LEU A 231 0.02 21.43 -6.86
C LEU A 231 0.88 21.67 -5.63
N LEU A 232 2.22 21.76 -5.77
CA LEU A 232 3.15 22.09 -4.68
C LEU A 232 2.85 23.42 -3.97
N TRP A 233 2.15 24.34 -4.64
CA TRP A 233 1.73 25.63 -4.05
C TRP A 233 0.29 25.61 -3.57
N ARG A 234 -0.56 24.74 -4.11
CA ARG A 234 -1.99 24.67 -3.76
C ARG A 234 -2.29 23.75 -2.59
N ASP A 235 -1.52 22.69 -2.45
CA ASP A 235 -1.70 21.68 -1.41
C ASP A 235 -0.35 21.39 -0.76
N GLN A 236 -0.19 21.75 0.51
CA GLN A 236 1.06 21.58 1.24
C GLN A 236 1.39 20.11 1.55
N THR A 237 0.45 19.22 1.37
CA THR A 237 0.64 17.77 1.56
C THR A 237 1.17 17.09 0.30
N VAL A 238 1.16 17.80 -0.85
CA VAL A 238 1.75 17.33 -2.11
C VAL A 238 3.26 17.56 -2.08
N ASP A 239 4.03 16.50 -2.35
CA ASP A 239 5.49 16.49 -2.33
C ASP A 239 6.13 16.03 -3.66
N GLY A 240 5.34 15.82 -4.69
CA GLY A 240 5.79 15.39 -6.02
C GLY A 240 4.65 15.35 -7.03
N VAL A 241 4.82 14.86 -8.22
CA VAL A 241 6.00 14.24 -8.81
C VAL A 241 6.36 14.96 -10.13
N LYS A 242 5.61 14.69 -11.22
CA LYS A 242 6.03 15.14 -12.55
C LYS A 242 4.87 15.49 -13.46
N THR A 243 5.04 16.56 -14.21
CA THR A 243 4.12 16.97 -15.29
C THR A 243 4.64 16.49 -16.64
N GLY A 244 3.73 16.22 -17.57
CA GLY A 244 4.00 15.92 -18.97
C GLY A 244 3.10 16.72 -19.89
N HIS A 245 3.58 17.06 -21.09
CA HIS A 245 2.78 17.60 -22.18
C HIS A 245 3.47 17.41 -23.53
N THR A 246 2.71 16.88 -24.48
CA THR A 246 2.93 16.97 -25.93
C THR A 246 1.55 17.06 -26.58
N GLU A 247 1.48 17.44 -27.85
CA GLU A 247 0.20 17.48 -28.56
C GLU A 247 -0.51 16.11 -28.57
N ALA A 248 0.25 15.02 -28.73
CA ALA A 248 -0.28 13.67 -28.71
C ALA A 248 -0.69 13.16 -27.32
N ALA A 249 0.04 13.56 -26.28
CA ALA A 249 -0.22 13.11 -24.91
C ALA A 249 -1.29 13.92 -24.19
N GLY A 250 -1.61 15.14 -24.66
CA GLY A 250 -2.34 16.11 -23.84
C GLY A 250 -1.54 16.53 -22.60
N TYR A 251 -2.20 16.95 -21.57
CA TYR A 251 -1.57 17.36 -20.31
C TYR A 251 -1.66 16.24 -19.28
N CYS A 252 -0.51 15.81 -18.78
CA CYS A 252 -0.38 14.71 -17.83
C CYS A 252 0.22 15.18 -16.50
N LEU A 253 -0.13 14.52 -15.41
CA LEU A 253 0.44 14.75 -14.08
C LEU A 253 0.47 13.45 -13.28
N VAL A 254 1.64 13.11 -12.74
CA VAL A 254 1.76 12.23 -11.59
C VAL A 254 1.92 13.10 -10.36
N ALA A 255 1.08 12.92 -9.38
CA ALA A 255 1.14 13.64 -8.11
C ALA A 255 1.20 12.65 -6.93
N SER A 256 1.99 12.99 -5.93
CA SER A 256 2.03 12.30 -4.64
C SER A 256 1.67 13.27 -3.53
N ALA A 257 0.89 12.81 -2.57
CA ALA A 257 0.56 13.56 -1.37
C ALA A 257 0.58 12.65 -0.14
N LEU A 258 1.06 13.17 0.98
CA LEU A 258 1.11 12.48 2.27
C LEU A 258 0.29 13.25 3.30
N ARG A 259 -0.71 12.57 3.90
CA ARG A 259 -1.50 13.09 5.01
C ARG A 259 -1.54 12.04 6.11
N ASP A 260 -1.21 12.44 7.31
CA ASP A 260 -1.04 11.50 8.44
C ASP A 260 -0.09 10.37 8.01
N ASN A 261 -0.53 9.14 8.00
CA ASN A 261 0.27 7.99 7.55
C ASN A 261 -0.13 7.47 6.14
N MET A 262 -1.09 8.12 5.48
CA MET A 262 -1.57 7.73 4.16
C MET A 262 -0.84 8.50 3.07
N ARG A 263 -0.16 7.79 2.15
CA ARG A 263 0.42 8.37 0.94
C ARG A 263 -0.39 7.94 -0.28
N LEU A 264 -0.92 8.91 -1.00
CA LEU A 264 -1.66 8.66 -2.23
C LEU A 264 -0.84 9.08 -3.46
N ILE A 265 -0.86 8.21 -4.47
CA ILE A 265 -0.34 8.48 -5.81
C ILE A 265 -1.53 8.68 -6.75
N SER A 266 -1.59 9.85 -7.39
CA SER A 266 -2.56 10.15 -8.43
C SER A 266 -1.86 10.27 -9.76
N VAL A 267 -2.23 9.44 -10.73
CA VAL A 267 -1.77 9.54 -12.12
C VAL A 267 -2.93 9.98 -12.98
N VAL A 268 -2.74 11.07 -13.73
CA VAL A 268 -3.75 11.63 -14.65
C VAL A 268 -3.09 11.88 -16.00
N MET A 269 -3.60 11.25 -17.06
CA MET A 269 -3.04 11.31 -18.42
C MET A 269 -4.09 11.76 -19.43
N GLY A 270 -3.68 12.64 -20.36
CA GLY A 270 -4.54 13.02 -21.48
C GLY A 270 -5.64 14.02 -21.12
N THR A 271 -5.36 15.02 -20.30
CA THR A 271 -6.27 16.14 -20.06
C THR A 271 -6.06 17.29 -21.05
N ASP A 272 -7.03 18.21 -21.13
CA ASP A 272 -7.06 19.29 -22.13
C ASP A 272 -6.17 20.50 -21.80
N SER A 273 -5.72 20.67 -20.54
CA SER A 273 -4.95 21.85 -20.12
C SER A 273 -4.13 21.63 -18.85
N GLU A 274 -3.18 22.55 -18.60
CA GLU A 274 -2.42 22.58 -17.34
C GLU A 274 -3.31 22.68 -16.11
N GLU A 275 -4.35 23.51 -16.18
CA GLU A 275 -5.31 23.65 -15.09
C GLU A 275 -6.14 22.38 -14.91
N ALA A 276 -6.52 21.71 -16.03
CA ALA A 276 -7.28 20.46 -15.98
C ALA A 276 -6.48 19.35 -15.28
N ARG A 277 -5.23 19.07 -15.69
CA ARG A 277 -4.43 18.02 -15.04
C ARG A 277 -4.27 18.23 -13.54
N MET A 278 -4.11 19.48 -13.11
CA MET A 278 -4.00 19.83 -11.69
C MET A 278 -5.33 19.65 -10.95
N ARG A 279 -6.43 20.15 -11.51
CA ARG A 279 -7.77 20.03 -10.93
C ARG A 279 -8.21 18.58 -10.81
N GLU A 280 -7.99 17.78 -11.85
CA GLU A 280 -8.38 16.38 -11.87
C GLU A 280 -7.55 15.55 -10.87
N SER A 281 -6.23 15.78 -10.77
CA SER A 281 -5.41 15.14 -9.74
C SER A 281 -5.85 15.52 -8.33
N GLN A 282 -6.19 16.79 -8.10
CA GLN A 282 -6.69 17.25 -6.80
C GLN A 282 -8.04 16.62 -6.42
N LYS A 283 -8.94 16.38 -7.39
CA LYS A 283 -10.20 15.67 -7.15
C LYS A 283 -9.94 14.24 -6.65
N LEU A 284 -9.02 13.51 -7.31
CA LEU A 284 -8.64 12.14 -6.92
C LEU A 284 -8.04 12.13 -5.51
N LEU A 285 -7.03 12.94 -5.24
CA LEU A 285 -6.39 13.03 -3.92
C LEU A 285 -7.41 13.39 -2.82
N SER A 286 -8.27 14.36 -3.10
CA SER A 286 -9.30 14.78 -2.14
C SER A 286 -10.32 13.68 -1.85
N TYR A 287 -10.69 12.87 -2.86
CA TYR A 287 -11.56 11.72 -2.70
C TYR A 287 -10.91 10.64 -1.82
N GLY A 288 -9.67 10.24 -2.14
CA GLY A 288 -8.97 9.22 -1.36
C GLY A 288 -8.84 9.62 0.11
N PHE A 289 -8.26 10.77 0.41
CA PHE A 289 -8.09 11.24 1.79
C PHE A 289 -9.40 11.50 2.55
N ARG A 290 -10.49 11.77 1.86
CA ARG A 290 -11.78 12.00 2.52
C ARG A 290 -12.45 10.71 2.95
N TYR A 291 -12.33 9.65 2.16
CA TYR A 291 -13.13 8.44 2.34
C TYR A 291 -12.31 7.24 2.79
N PHE A 292 -10.99 7.30 2.71
CA PHE A 292 -10.10 6.19 3.06
C PHE A 292 -9.03 6.61 4.06
N GLU A 293 -8.46 5.63 4.72
CA GLU A 293 -7.33 5.77 5.63
C GLU A 293 -6.45 4.52 5.57
N THR A 294 -5.14 4.71 5.81
CA THR A 294 -4.16 3.63 5.86
C THR A 294 -3.86 3.33 7.33
N GLN A 295 -3.99 2.07 7.73
CA GLN A 295 -3.75 1.61 9.08
C GLN A 295 -2.68 0.52 9.10
N ARG A 296 -1.64 0.71 9.90
CA ARG A 296 -0.67 -0.32 10.24
C ARG A 296 -1.21 -1.09 11.44
N LEU A 297 -1.54 -2.36 11.25
CA LEU A 297 -2.21 -3.20 12.24
C LEU A 297 -1.24 -4.02 13.07
N TYR A 298 -0.26 -4.64 12.39
CA TYR A 298 0.73 -5.51 13.03
C TYR A 298 2.13 -5.22 12.51
N ASP A 299 3.08 -5.27 13.43
CA ASP A 299 4.50 -5.18 13.08
C ASP A 299 5.04 -6.55 12.67
N ALA A 300 6.04 -6.55 11.79
CA ALA A 300 6.75 -7.77 11.38
C ALA A 300 7.42 -8.44 12.59
N GLU A 301 7.44 -9.77 12.60
CA GLU A 301 8.16 -10.59 13.58
C GLU A 301 7.74 -10.35 15.05
N VAL A 302 6.57 -9.78 15.28
CA VAL A 302 5.99 -9.61 16.62
C VAL A 302 4.99 -10.73 16.88
N PRO A 303 5.07 -11.44 18.03
CA PRO A 303 4.12 -12.51 18.33
C PRO A 303 2.67 -12.04 18.39
N LEU A 304 1.82 -12.58 17.53
CA LEU A 304 0.37 -12.40 17.56
C LEU A 304 -0.32 -13.48 18.40
N LYS A 305 0.27 -14.68 18.39
CA LYS A 305 -0.22 -15.83 19.14
C LYS A 305 0.94 -16.72 19.54
N THR A 306 0.90 -17.22 20.77
CA THR A 306 1.72 -18.35 21.20
C THR A 306 0.83 -19.57 21.32
N SER A 307 1.19 -20.66 20.66
CA SER A 307 0.45 -21.91 20.64
C SER A 307 1.31 -23.07 21.13
N ARG A 308 0.66 -24.10 21.65
CA ARG A 308 1.35 -25.33 22.00
C ARG A 308 1.88 -26.02 20.77
N ILE A 309 3.13 -26.51 20.83
CA ILE A 309 3.74 -27.35 19.82
C ILE A 309 4.06 -28.70 20.46
N TYR A 310 3.78 -29.79 19.74
CA TYR A 310 4.01 -31.17 20.17
C TYR A 310 5.29 -31.70 19.60
N TYR A 311 5.89 -32.69 20.29
CA TYR A 311 7.12 -33.39 19.91
C TYR A 311 8.36 -32.49 19.88
N GLY A 312 8.27 -31.26 20.35
CA GLY A 312 9.34 -30.27 20.36
C GLY A 312 10.12 -30.20 21.67
N GLU A 313 11.34 -29.68 21.63
CA GLU A 313 12.11 -29.34 22.82
C GLU A 313 11.49 -28.18 23.59
N SER A 314 10.73 -27.30 22.92
CA SER A 314 9.85 -26.29 23.51
C SER A 314 8.40 -26.79 23.48
N GLU A 315 7.61 -26.42 24.50
CA GLU A 315 6.17 -26.69 24.54
C GLU A 315 5.35 -25.54 23.90
N GLU A 316 5.97 -24.38 23.68
CA GLU A 316 5.33 -23.19 23.16
C GLU A 316 6.07 -22.68 21.92
N LEU A 317 5.29 -22.24 20.93
CA LEU A 317 5.79 -21.66 19.69
C LEU A 317 5.11 -20.30 19.49
N PRO A 318 5.88 -19.19 19.52
CA PRO A 318 5.38 -17.87 19.12
C PRO A 318 5.22 -17.81 17.60
N MET A 319 4.07 -17.30 17.15
CA MET A 319 3.73 -17.10 15.75
C MET A 319 3.35 -15.65 15.49
N GLY A 320 3.71 -15.14 14.33
CA GLY A 320 3.43 -13.78 13.89
C GLY A 320 3.37 -13.68 12.38
N VAL A 321 3.42 -12.47 11.86
CA VAL A 321 3.52 -12.19 10.43
C VAL A 321 4.97 -11.88 10.06
N ALA A 322 5.41 -12.35 8.89
CA ALA A 322 6.79 -12.12 8.41
C ALA A 322 7.02 -10.66 8.02
N GLU A 323 5.98 -9.99 7.51
CA GLU A 323 6.00 -8.58 7.11
C GLU A 323 4.95 -7.79 7.88
N ALA A 324 5.17 -6.49 8.02
CA ALA A 324 4.19 -5.62 8.68
C ALA A 324 2.88 -5.57 7.90
N VAL A 325 1.76 -5.75 8.60
CA VAL A 325 0.43 -5.70 8.00
C VAL A 325 -0.09 -4.28 8.01
N THR A 326 -0.22 -3.71 6.82
CA THR A 326 -0.79 -2.39 6.58
C THR A 326 -1.94 -2.54 5.58
N ILE A 327 -3.08 -1.92 5.87
CA ILE A 327 -4.27 -1.99 5.01
C ILE A 327 -4.84 -0.61 4.74
N THR A 328 -5.54 -0.49 3.62
CA THR A 328 -6.33 0.69 3.26
C THR A 328 -7.80 0.36 3.43
N ILE A 329 -8.48 1.09 4.29
CA ILE A 329 -9.89 0.85 4.63
C ILE A 329 -10.71 2.15 4.50
N PRO A 330 -12.05 2.03 4.43
CA PRO A 330 -12.92 3.19 4.60
C PRO A 330 -12.65 3.91 5.91
N ARG A 331 -12.63 5.23 5.87
CA ARG A 331 -12.35 6.04 7.07
C ARG A 331 -13.34 5.75 8.19
N SER A 332 -12.82 5.63 9.41
CA SER A 332 -13.57 5.29 10.63
C SER A 332 -14.11 3.85 10.68
N SER A 333 -13.56 2.93 9.89
CA SER A 333 -13.93 1.51 9.91
C SER A 333 -12.93 0.64 10.70
N TYR A 334 -11.93 1.25 11.33
CA TYR A 334 -10.89 0.51 12.05
C TYR A 334 -11.45 -0.37 13.20
N GLU A 335 -12.45 0.15 13.94
CA GLU A 335 -13.07 -0.58 15.04
C GLU A 335 -13.99 -1.73 14.59
N ASP A 336 -14.36 -1.74 13.30
CA ASP A 336 -15.20 -2.78 12.70
C ASP A 336 -14.37 -3.91 12.05
N LEU A 337 -13.03 -3.84 12.15
CA LEU A 337 -12.15 -4.91 11.66
C LEU A 337 -12.21 -6.11 12.59
N GLU A 338 -12.39 -7.28 11.99
CA GLU A 338 -12.45 -8.57 12.67
C GLU A 338 -11.23 -9.42 12.29
N PRO A 339 -10.18 -9.50 13.14
CA PRO A 339 -9.05 -10.37 12.92
C PRO A 339 -9.34 -11.79 13.33
N GLU A 340 -9.03 -12.75 12.48
CA GLU A 340 -9.10 -14.17 12.74
C GLU A 340 -7.73 -14.83 12.49
N LEU A 341 -7.30 -15.70 13.41
CA LEU A 341 -6.11 -16.53 13.24
C LEU A 341 -6.56 -17.97 12.97
N ILE A 342 -6.34 -18.45 11.78
CA ILE A 342 -6.62 -19.83 11.36
C ILE A 342 -5.37 -20.65 11.58
N ILE A 343 -5.37 -21.49 12.63
CA ILE A 343 -4.20 -22.29 13.05
C ILE A 343 -4.61 -23.76 13.10
N PRO A 344 -3.78 -24.71 12.63
CA PRO A 344 -4.01 -26.13 12.79
C PRO A 344 -4.20 -26.53 14.26
N ARG A 345 -5.06 -27.53 14.53
CA ARG A 345 -5.34 -28.02 15.89
C ARG A 345 -4.09 -28.48 16.64
N ALA A 346 -3.15 -29.08 15.94
CA ALA A 346 -1.87 -29.53 16.51
C ALA A 346 -0.73 -29.02 15.64
N LEU A 347 0.22 -28.36 16.27
CA LEU A 347 1.49 -28.00 15.68
C LEU A 347 2.53 -29.05 16.14
N GLU A 348 3.33 -29.57 15.24
CA GLU A 348 4.29 -30.63 15.51
C GLU A 348 5.70 -30.19 15.11
N ALA A 349 6.67 -30.46 15.97
CA ALA A 349 8.09 -30.25 15.68
C ALA A 349 8.63 -31.37 14.74
N PRO A 350 9.67 -31.08 13.93
CA PRO A 350 10.45 -29.84 13.93
C PRO A 350 9.79 -28.73 13.12
N VAL A 351 10.00 -27.47 13.53
CA VAL A 351 9.57 -26.28 12.83
C VAL A 351 10.74 -25.31 12.77
N ALA A 352 10.97 -24.69 11.62
CA ALA A 352 11.96 -23.63 11.46
C ALA A 352 11.31 -22.25 11.54
N ALA A 353 12.04 -21.26 12.01
CA ALA A 353 11.60 -19.88 11.93
C ALA A 353 11.31 -19.48 10.47
N GLY A 354 10.14 -18.87 10.23
CA GLY A 354 9.64 -18.54 8.90
C GLY A 354 8.74 -19.59 8.26
N ASP A 355 8.60 -20.80 8.85
CA ASP A 355 7.66 -21.81 8.36
C ASP A 355 6.21 -21.29 8.49
N GLU A 356 5.42 -21.43 7.43
CA GLU A 356 4.02 -21.06 7.41
C GLU A 356 3.18 -22.11 8.16
N LEU A 357 2.55 -21.69 9.26
CA LEU A 357 1.82 -22.57 10.18
C LEU A 357 0.32 -22.28 10.25
N GLY A 358 -0.13 -21.21 9.63
CA GLY A 358 -1.51 -20.79 9.64
C GLY A 358 -1.71 -19.53 8.83
N GLU A 359 -2.83 -18.87 9.05
CA GLU A 359 -3.20 -17.66 8.33
C GLU A 359 -3.76 -16.61 9.30
N LEU A 360 -3.42 -15.36 9.05
CA LEU A 360 -4.13 -14.18 9.56
C LEU A 360 -5.13 -13.75 8.49
N VAL A 361 -6.39 -13.70 8.83
CA VAL A 361 -7.47 -13.20 7.98
C VAL A 361 -8.07 -11.97 8.64
N LEU A 362 -8.22 -10.88 7.88
CA LEU A 362 -8.92 -9.68 8.33
C LEU A 362 -10.21 -9.55 7.54
N SER A 363 -11.31 -9.45 8.24
CA SER A 363 -12.64 -9.20 7.67
C SER A 363 -13.14 -7.81 8.06
N LEU A 364 -13.89 -7.18 7.17
CA LEU A 364 -14.54 -5.90 7.40
C LEU A 364 -15.99 -6.01 6.91
N TYR A 365 -16.96 -5.85 7.81
CA TYR A 365 -18.38 -6.02 7.50
C TYR A 365 -18.75 -7.40 6.92
N GLY A 366 -18.00 -8.45 7.33
CA GLY A 366 -18.19 -9.82 6.85
C GLY A 366 -17.55 -10.11 5.48
N GLU A 367 -16.84 -9.18 4.89
CA GLU A 367 -16.04 -9.38 3.68
C GLU A 367 -14.56 -9.48 4.04
N GLU A 368 -13.84 -10.47 3.50
CA GLU A 368 -12.40 -10.58 3.68
C GLU A 368 -11.70 -9.42 2.94
N VAL A 369 -10.88 -8.66 3.67
CA VAL A 369 -10.16 -7.49 3.14
C VAL A 369 -8.64 -7.71 3.09
N TYR A 370 -8.12 -8.69 3.84
CA TYR A 370 -6.69 -9.01 3.84
C TYR A 370 -6.44 -10.43 4.33
N ARG A 371 -5.40 -11.08 3.78
CA ARG A 371 -4.92 -12.39 4.21
C ARG A 371 -3.41 -12.43 4.13
N ALA A 372 -2.78 -12.99 5.17
CA ALA A 372 -1.34 -13.21 5.21
C ALA A 372 -1.00 -14.54 5.90
N PRO A 373 0.11 -15.20 5.55
CA PRO A 373 0.59 -16.35 6.29
C PRO A 373 0.97 -15.97 7.72
N LEU A 374 0.63 -16.84 8.66
CA LEU A 374 1.12 -16.80 10.03
C LEU A 374 2.32 -17.72 10.13
N VAL A 375 3.48 -17.17 10.48
CA VAL A 375 4.75 -17.89 10.46
C VAL A 375 5.27 -18.16 11.87
N ALA A 376 6.09 -19.23 12.02
CA ALA A 376 6.88 -19.46 13.21
C ALA A 376 7.92 -18.35 13.38
N LEU A 377 8.06 -17.82 14.60
CA LEU A 377 9.06 -16.78 14.89
C LEU A 377 10.37 -17.35 15.47
N GLU A 378 10.36 -18.63 15.85
CA GLU A 378 11.52 -19.32 16.44
C GLU A 378 11.62 -20.76 15.89
N ASP A 379 12.84 -21.30 15.91
CA ASP A 379 13.09 -22.70 15.59
C ASP A 379 12.65 -23.58 16.76
N VAL A 380 11.98 -24.71 16.49
CA VAL A 380 11.71 -25.74 17.48
C VAL A 380 12.19 -27.09 16.94
N THR A 381 13.23 -27.63 17.56
CA THR A 381 13.79 -28.93 17.24
C THR A 381 12.98 -30.06 17.90
N GLU A 382 13.13 -31.30 17.36
CA GLU A 382 12.44 -32.46 17.92
C GLU A 382 12.94 -32.79 19.33
N ALA A 383 12.02 -33.05 20.25
CA ALA A 383 12.33 -33.54 21.60
C ALA A 383 12.81 -34.99 21.63
N GLY A 384 13.41 -35.36 22.74
CA GLY A 384 13.84 -36.76 22.99
C GLY A 384 12.66 -37.72 23.06
N MET A 385 12.95 -39.04 22.85
CA MET A 385 11.94 -40.10 22.67
C MET A 385 10.89 -40.17 23.80
N PHE A 386 11.24 -39.88 25.05
CA PHE A 386 10.30 -39.92 26.17
C PHE A 386 9.31 -38.78 26.17
N ALA A 387 9.76 -37.58 25.82
CA ALA A 387 8.86 -36.40 25.69
C ALA A 387 7.89 -36.61 24.52
N ARG A 388 8.37 -37.10 23.38
CA ARG A 388 7.52 -37.42 22.21
C ARG A 388 6.47 -38.49 22.53
N LEU A 389 6.76 -39.50 23.37
CA LEU A 389 5.78 -40.49 23.80
C LEU A 389 4.69 -39.85 24.69
N ALA A 390 5.09 -38.95 25.57
CA ALA A 390 4.11 -38.21 26.42
C ALA A 390 3.18 -37.32 25.57
N ASP A 391 3.72 -36.64 24.57
CA ASP A 391 2.91 -35.84 23.65
C ASP A 391 1.97 -36.68 22.78
N TRP A 392 2.43 -37.83 22.30
CA TRP A 392 1.60 -38.76 21.55
C TRP A 392 0.37 -39.21 22.38
N VAL A 393 0.59 -39.56 23.66
CA VAL A 393 -0.52 -39.88 24.58
C VAL A 393 -1.45 -38.71 24.79
N SER A 394 -0.91 -37.49 24.94
CA SER A 394 -1.69 -36.25 25.11
C SER A 394 -2.58 -35.97 23.91
N LEU A 395 -2.02 -36.04 22.68
CA LEU A 395 -2.77 -35.86 21.42
C LEU A 395 -3.85 -36.93 21.25
N PHE A 396 -3.53 -38.20 21.53
CA PHE A 396 -4.50 -39.29 21.44
C PHE A 396 -5.74 -39.04 22.33
N PHE A 397 -5.53 -38.58 23.56
CA PHE A 397 -6.64 -38.25 24.45
C PHE A 397 -7.38 -36.97 24.04
N ALA A 398 -6.67 -35.96 23.47
CA ALA A 398 -7.29 -34.76 22.95
C ALA A 398 -8.22 -35.06 21.77
N ASP A 399 -7.80 -35.94 20.85
CA ASP A 399 -8.61 -36.38 19.72
C ASP A 399 -9.85 -37.20 20.18
N LEU A 400 -9.65 -38.04 21.18
CA LEU A 400 -10.76 -38.87 21.73
C LEU A 400 -11.82 -37.99 22.44
N MET A 401 -11.42 -36.96 23.16
CA MET A 401 -12.34 -36.03 23.85
C MET A 401 -12.91 -34.94 22.92
N GLY A 402 -12.23 -34.60 21.83
CA GLY A 402 -12.69 -33.63 20.85
C GLY A 402 -13.70 -34.15 19.84
N SER A 403 -13.90 -35.48 19.78
CA SER A 403 -14.88 -36.11 18.87
C SER A 403 -16.31 -36.19 19.42
N GLU A 404 -16.60 -35.68 20.63
CA GLU A 404 -17.95 -35.70 21.24
C GLU A 404 -18.65 -34.32 21.19
N GLY A 405 -18.20 -33.37 20.41
CA GLY A 405 -18.69 -32.00 20.41
C GLY A 405 -18.95 -31.37 19.03
N ASP A 406 -19.36 -32.17 18.01
CA ASP A 406 -19.93 -31.65 16.74
C ASP A 406 -21.45 -31.90 16.69
#